data_43db8f9b84b00d46c5eddbda3c8328d3
#
_entry.id   43db8f9b84b00d46c5eddbda3c8328d3
#
_cell.length_a   1.000
_cell.length_b   1.000
_cell.length_c   1.000
_cell.angle_alpha   90.00
_cell.angle_beta   90.00
_cell.angle_gamma   90.00
#
_symmetry.space_group_name_H-M   'P 1'
#
loop_
_entity.id
_entity.type
_entity.pdbx_description
1 polymer ?
#
loop_
_entity_poly.entity_id
_entity_poly.type
_entity_poly.pdbx_seq_one_letter_code
_entity_poly.pdbx_strand_id
1 'polypeptide(L)'
;HIFIWGFNPSEGDSQTFHYFLRAKVEHGAKMIVIDPTFTIAASKADLFVPIHPGTDGALALAMANVLVNEGLAKEDFLKSDTVAPCLVKEADGKYLRLSDIGKATVGAPEDKCVVRAEDGSLGALGEVANPVIRGTFAIEGIEVRTAYDLLLERVSEWTPEKASEICDVPVETIRELAHLVQDGHNSVNIGLGLDHVTNGMATFSSILSMCMIAGQYGHPGNTAKGMFRGEISIGWMPYGLANPKGAPGSQVFYSPALLNCMESKKYGDKDINIKTLYIWDHNLFGTQVGGVRWRKFLEDVELLVVADVVSTSTTNYADIVLPACHYFETETASGDDTRYVFHNAKSAEPLYESKSDFDIFKMLFEKMDLQEYDFKDIDELMNAVFDNPTAKKINLTWDRVKEEGSVLTFEPDDRVMGQEGTYGTPTGRLQFYQE
;
A
#
# COMPACT_ATOMS: atom_id res chain seq x y z
N HIS A 1 22.08 3.52 1.96
CA HIS A 1 21.44 4.36 2.98
C HIS A 1 20.08 3.78 3.36
N ILE A 2 19.60 4.13 4.55
CA ILE A 2 18.27 3.77 5.05
C ILE A 2 17.50 5.07 5.29
N PHE A 3 16.52 5.33 4.45
CA PHE A 3 15.60 6.45 4.62
C PHE A 3 14.39 5.96 5.42
N ILE A 4 14.06 6.65 6.49
CA ILE A 4 12.88 6.46 7.34
C ILE A 4 12.07 7.75 7.22
N TRP A 5 10.96 7.69 6.52
CA TRP A 5 10.19 8.87 6.13
C TRP A 5 8.76 8.81 6.68
N GLY A 6 8.44 9.71 7.60
CA GLY A 6 7.12 9.73 8.26
C GLY A 6 6.79 8.42 8.97
N PHE A 7 7.81 7.79 9.57
CA PHE A 7 7.74 6.48 10.17
C PHE A 7 8.53 6.43 11.48
N ASN A 8 7.90 5.96 12.54
CA ASN A 8 8.58 5.72 13.82
C ASN A 8 8.70 4.21 14.10
N PRO A 9 9.65 3.51 13.47
CA PRO A 9 9.78 2.06 13.60
C PRO A 9 10.16 1.60 15.00
N SER A 10 10.76 2.46 15.81
CA SER A 10 11.10 2.12 17.21
C SER A 10 9.88 1.79 18.08
N GLU A 11 8.71 2.28 17.70
CA GLU A 11 7.44 2.06 18.41
C GLU A 11 6.45 1.23 17.57
N GLY A 12 6.36 1.50 16.27
CA GLY A 12 5.38 0.84 15.39
C GLY A 12 5.88 -0.47 14.77
N ASP A 13 7.20 -0.66 14.66
CA ASP A 13 7.82 -1.85 14.05
C ASP A 13 9.23 -2.06 14.63
N SER A 14 9.29 -2.36 15.92
CA SER A 14 10.55 -2.49 16.66
C SER A 14 11.46 -3.60 16.12
N GLN A 15 10.91 -4.62 15.48
CA GLN A 15 11.67 -5.70 14.87
C GLN A 15 12.41 -5.22 13.62
N THR A 16 11.75 -4.50 12.73
CA THR A 16 12.40 -3.88 11.56
C THR A 16 13.43 -2.84 12.01
N PHE A 17 13.14 -2.07 13.06
CA PHE A 17 14.09 -1.09 13.60
C PHE A 17 15.39 -1.74 14.11
N HIS A 18 15.29 -2.93 14.68
CA HIS A 18 16.47 -3.71 15.06
C HIS A 18 17.39 -4.00 13.86
N TYR A 19 16.82 -4.36 12.71
CA TYR A 19 17.62 -4.59 11.49
C TYR A 19 18.22 -3.30 10.94
N PHE A 20 17.54 -2.17 11.02
CA PHE A 20 18.11 -0.89 10.63
C PHE A 20 19.31 -0.51 11.51
N LEU A 21 19.20 -0.70 12.82
CA LEU A 21 20.31 -0.47 13.73
C LEU A 21 21.48 -1.41 13.47
N ARG A 22 21.22 -2.68 13.19
CA ARG A 22 22.28 -3.64 12.82
C ARG A 22 22.95 -3.23 11.52
N ALA A 23 22.22 -2.85 10.49
CA ALA A 23 22.79 -2.38 9.23
C ALA A 23 23.68 -1.15 9.45
N LYS A 24 23.28 -0.24 10.33
CA LYS A 24 24.10 0.93 10.71
C LYS A 24 25.37 0.52 11.47
N VAL A 25 25.25 -0.30 12.51
CA VAL A 25 26.37 -0.61 13.42
C VAL A 25 27.34 -1.63 12.82
N GLU A 26 26.82 -2.68 12.16
CA GLU A 26 27.61 -3.80 11.66
C GLU A 26 28.11 -3.57 10.22
N HIS A 27 27.37 -2.78 9.41
CA HIS A 27 27.66 -2.61 7.99
C HIS A 27 27.89 -1.16 7.56
N GLY A 28 27.85 -0.20 8.50
CA GLY A 28 28.14 1.21 8.21
C GLY A 28 27.07 1.92 7.38
N ALA A 29 25.83 1.39 7.33
CA ALA A 29 24.74 2.04 6.64
C ALA A 29 24.40 3.39 7.32
N LYS A 30 24.23 4.44 6.52
CA LYS A 30 23.75 5.72 7.04
C LYS A 30 22.24 5.70 7.16
N MET A 31 21.73 6.20 8.28
CA MET A 31 20.31 6.29 8.55
C MET A 31 19.85 7.74 8.50
N ILE A 32 18.90 8.03 7.61
CA ILE A 32 18.31 9.33 7.38
C ILE A 32 16.85 9.27 7.85
N VAL A 33 16.47 10.16 8.75
CA VAL A 33 15.08 10.25 9.26
C VAL A 33 14.48 11.57 8.85
N ILE A 34 13.36 11.51 8.13
CA ILE A 34 12.56 12.66 7.71
C ILE A 34 11.22 12.55 8.45
N ASP A 35 11.01 13.42 9.43
CA ASP A 35 9.83 13.36 10.30
C ASP A 35 9.60 14.72 10.97
N PRO A 36 8.36 15.17 11.17
CA PRO A 36 8.08 16.39 11.92
C PRO A 36 8.46 16.30 13.40
N THR A 37 8.57 15.07 13.93
CA THR A 37 8.84 14.82 15.35
C THR A 37 10.22 14.19 15.53
N PHE A 38 10.96 14.65 16.54
CA PHE A 38 12.24 14.04 16.93
C PHE A 38 11.98 12.73 17.70
N THR A 39 11.83 11.64 16.95
CA THR A 39 11.52 10.30 17.46
C THR A 39 12.77 9.59 18.03
N ILE A 40 12.57 8.41 18.63
CA ILE A 40 13.70 7.54 19.01
C ILE A 40 14.51 7.15 17.76
N ALA A 41 13.86 6.88 16.64
CA ALA A 41 14.56 6.61 15.38
C ALA A 41 15.42 7.82 14.96
N ALA A 42 14.88 9.04 15.06
CA ALA A 42 15.61 10.26 14.77
C ALA A 42 16.84 10.45 15.68
N SER A 43 16.75 10.05 16.95
CA SER A 43 17.90 10.11 17.89
C SER A 43 19.06 9.17 17.52
N LYS A 44 18.83 8.22 16.64
CA LYS A 44 19.83 7.25 16.14
C LYS A 44 20.26 7.54 14.69
N ALA A 45 19.63 8.52 14.04
CA ALA A 45 19.93 8.91 12.66
C ALA A 45 21.32 9.56 12.54
N ASP A 46 21.93 9.42 11.36
CA ASP A 46 23.10 10.20 10.96
C ASP A 46 22.68 11.58 10.45
N LEU A 47 21.46 11.65 9.88
CA LEU A 47 20.83 12.89 9.46
C LEU A 47 19.35 12.88 9.87
N PHE A 48 18.94 13.83 10.68
CA PHE A 48 17.54 14.10 11.00
C PHE A 48 17.09 15.36 10.25
N VAL A 49 16.00 15.23 9.51
CA VAL A 49 15.40 16.32 8.72
C VAL A 49 14.01 16.60 9.27
N PRO A 50 13.85 17.63 10.11
CA PRO A 50 12.52 18.09 10.50
C PRO A 50 11.80 18.67 9.29
N ILE A 51 10.54 18.31 9.10
CA ILE A 51 9.73 18.75 7.96
C ILE A 51 8.39 19.30 8.44
N HIS A 52 7.87 20.30 7.76
CA HIS A 52 6.50 20.78 8.01
C HIS A 52 5.49 19.69 7.63
N PRO A 53 4.55 19.29 8.54
CA PRO A 53 3.63 18.18 8.28
C PRO A 53 2.81 18.35 7.00
N GLY A 54 2.72 17.28 6.19
CA GLY A 54 1.93 17.25 4.95
C GLY A 54 2.60 17.89 3.74
N THR A 55 3.89 18.25 3.83
CA THR A 55 4.64 18.87 2.72
C THR A 55 5.69 17.96 2.09
N ASP A 56 5.69 16.72 2.46
CA ASP A 56 6.63 15.68 2.01
C ASP A 56 6.68 15.50 0.49
N GLY A 57 5.52 15.68 -0.17
CA GLY A 57 5.44 15.66 -1.63
C GLY A 57 6.23 16.80 -2.28
N ALA A 58 6.27 17.98 -1.67
CA ALA A 58 7.07 19.11 -2.13
C ALA A 58 8.57 18.80 -2.03
N LEU A 59 9.00 18.23 -0.89
CA LEU A 59 10.38 17.79 -0.70
C LEU A 59 10.78 16.73 -1.73
N ALA A 60 9.96 15.70 -1.95
CA ALA A 60 10.24 14.63 -2.89
C ALA A 60 10.35 15.13 -4.35
N LEU A 61 9.44 16.02 -4.77
CA LEU A 61 9.49 16.61 -6.11
C LEU A 61 10.70 17.54 -6.29
N ALA A 62 11.12 18.25 -5.25
CA ALA A 62 12.34 19.05 -5.31
C ALA A 62 13.61 18.19 -5.37
N MET A 63 13.65 17.07 -4.63
CA MET A 63 14.73 16.09 -4.79
C MET A 63 14.77 15.54 -6.21
N ALA A 64 13.61 15.19 -6.78
CA ALA A 64 13.50 14.77 -8.19
C ALA A 64 13.99 15.85 -9.17
N ASN A 65 13.68 17.13 -8.88
CA ASN A 65 14.17 18.28 -9.67
C ASN A 65 15.71 18.37 -9.66
N VAL A 66 16.33 18.20 -8.51
CA VAL A 66 17.81 18.14 -8.39
C VAL A 66 18.37 16.99 -9.21
N LEU A 67 17.80 15.76 -9.06
CA LEU A 67 18.25 14.58 -9.80
C LEU A 67 18.21 14.78 -11.31
N VAL A 68 17.15 15.41 -11.82
CA VAL A 68 16.98 15.68 -13.24
C VAL A 68 17.95 16.77 -13.73
N ASN A 69 18.02 17.90 -13.03
CA ASN A 69 18.80 19.05 -13.47
C ASN A 69 20.32 18.86 -13.34
N GLU A 70 20.74 18.01 -12.39
CA GLU A 70 22.16 17.67 -12.23
C GLU A 70 22.58 16.42 -13.04
N GLY A 71 21.67 15.85 -13.85
CA GLY A 71 21.97 14.71 -14.72
C GLY A 71 22.18 13.40 -13.95
N LEU A 72 21.57 13.27 -12.77
CA LEU A 72 21.69 12.10 -11.89
C LEU A 72 20.57 11.07 -12.11
N ALA A 73 19.58 11.38 -12.94
CA ALA A 73 18.50 10.48 -13.30
C ALA A 73 19.03 9.19 -13.97
N LYS A 74 18.53 8.03 -13.56
CA LYS A 74 18.92 6.72 -14.11
C LYS A 74 18.11 6.41 -15.37
N GLU A 75 18.48 7.01 -16.50
CA GLU A 75 17.71 6.91 -17.75
C GLU A 75 17.57 5.48 -18.26
N ASP A 76 18.58 4.63 -18.11
CA ASP A 76 18.50 3.22 -18.52
C ASP A 76 17.42 2.47 -17.73
N PHE A 77 17.36 2.70 -16.41
CA PHE A 77 16.31 2.15 -15.57
C PHE A 77 14.92 2.72 -15.95
N LEU A 78 14.82 4.01 -16.22
CA LEU A 78 13.58 4.64 -16.67
C LEU A 78 13.06 4.00 -17.98
N LYS A 79 13.96 3.67 -18.91
CA LYS A 79 13.62 3.02 -20.20
C LYS A 79 13.15 1.57 -20.02
N SER A 80 13.81 0.81 -19.14
CA SER A 80 13.59 -0.63 -19.03
C SER A 80 12.48 -1.01 -18.05
N ASP A 81 12.31 -0.24 -16.95
CA ASP A 81 11.51 -0.67 -15.80
C ASP A 81 10.27 0.18 -15.56
N THR A 82 10.15 1.33 -16.21
CA THR A 82 9.05 2.27 -15.97
C THR A 82 8.22 2.54 -17.23
N VAL A 83 7.14 3.30 -17.05
CA VAL A 83 6.31 3.82 -18.15
C VAL A 83 6.91 5.06 -18.82
N ALA A 84 8.15 5.43 -18.51
CA ALA A 84 8.81 6.61 -19.08
C ALA A 84 8.70 6.72 -20.62
N PRO A 85 8.91 5.62 -21.38
CA PRO A 85 8.85 5.67 -22.85
C PRO A 85 7.43 5.62 -23.42
N CYS A 86 6.40 5.34 -22.61
CA CYS A 86 5.03 5.25 -23.11
C CYS A 86 4.56 6.59 -23.68
N LEU A 87 3.93 6.55 -24.84
CA LEU A 87 3.35 7.70 -25.48
C LEU A 87 1.96 7.96 -24.93
N VAL A 88 1.71 9.21 -24.54
CA VAL A 88 0.44 9.68 -23.99
C VAL A 88 -0.19 10.65 -24.99
N LYS A 89 -1.47 10.43 -25.32
CA LYS A 89 -2.23 11.28 -26.26
C LYS A 89 -2.55 12.62 -25.60
N GLU A 90 -2.24 13.71 -26.29
CA GLU A 90 -2.52 15.08 -25.79
C GLU A 90 -4.05 15.32 -25.69
N ALA A 91 -4.84 14.65 -26.51
CA ALA A 91 -6.28 14.90 -26.61
C ALA A 91 -7.08 14.41 -25.38
N ASP A 92 -6.68 13.30 -24.76
CA ASP A 92 -7.45 12.67 -23.69
C ASP A 92 -6.61 12.21 -22.47
N GLY A 93 -5.29 12.40 -22.53
CA GLY A 93 -4.37 11.98 -21.46
C GLY A 93 -4.19 10.48 -21.31
N LYS A 94 -4.68 9.66 -22.27
CA LYS A 94 -4.53 8.21 -22.21
C LYS A 94 -3.28 7.77 -22.96
N TYR A 95 -2.75 6.62 -22.55
CA TYR A 95 -1.68 6.01 -23.32
C TYR A 95 -2.11 5.75 -24.76
N LEU A 96 -1.23 6.03 -25.73
CA LEU A 96 -1.39 5.53 -27.09
C LEU A 96 -1.21 4.01 -27.07
N ARG A 97 -2.19 3.28 -27.57
CA ARG A 97 -2.19 1.82 -27.61
C ARG A 97 -2.02 1.31 -29.05
N LEU A 98 -1.63 0.06 -29.19
CA LEU A 98 -1.51 -0.56 -30.50
C LEU A 98 -2.83 -0.54 -31.27
N SER A 99 -3.97 -0.60 -30.58
CA SER A 99 -5.30 -0.48 -31.20
C SER A 99 -5.57 0.91 -31.78
N ASP A 100 -5.05 1.97 -31.18
CA ASP A 100 -5.20 3.34 -31.70
C ASP A 100 -4.54 3.53 -33.08
N ILE A 101 -3.53 2.72 -33.38
CA ILE A 101 -2.79 2.71 -34.66
C ILE A 101 -3.08 1.45 -35.52
N GLY A 102 -4.20 0.79 -35.27
CA GLY A 102 -4.69 -0.34 -36.07
C GLY A 102 -3.87 -1.64 -36.01
N LYS A 103 -3.00 -1.80 -35.00
CA LYS A 103 -2.11 -2.95 -34.83
C LYS A 103 -2.60 -3.99 -33.82
N ALA A 104 -3.69 -3.72 -33.10
CA ALA A 104 -4.31 -4.63 -32.14
C ALA A 104 -5.81 -4.41 -32.07
N THR A 105 -6.53 -5.36 -31.46
CA THR A 105 -7.95 -5.17 -31.12
C THR A 105 -8.05 -4.47 -29.75
N VAL A 106 -8.94 -3.50 -29.63
CA VAL A 106 -9.17 -2.74 -28.38
C VAL A 106 -9.43 -3.68 -27.21
N GLY A 107 -8.64 -3.56 -26.14
CA GLY A 107 -8.77 -4.33 -24.91
C GLY A 107 -8.29 -5.79 -25.00
N ALA A 108 -7.70 -6.21 -26.11
CA ALA A 108 -7.06 -7.52 -26.21
C ALA A 108 -5.73 -7.55 -25.42
N PRO A 109 -5.23 -8.72 -25.01
CA PRO A 109 -3.96 -8.83 -24.27
C PRO A 109 -2.74 -8.23 -24.98
N GLU A 110 -2.76 -8.21 -26.31
CA GLU A 110 -1.74 -7.59 -27.17
C GLU A 110 -1.90 -6.08 -27.32
N ASP A 111 -2.98 -5.48 -26.82
CA ASP A 111 -3.25 -4.03 -26.91
C ASP A 111 -2.42 -3.24 -25.89
N LYS A 112 -1.11 -3.32 -26.05
CA LYS A 112 -0.13 -2.71 -25.17
C LYS A 112 0.11 -1.22 -25.51
N CYS A 113 0.72 -0.50 -24.57
CA CYS A 113 1.17 0.87 -24.77
C CYS A 113 2.22 0.93 -25.89
N VAL A 114 2.11 1.95 -26.76
CA VAL A 114 3.06 2.21 -27.84
C VAL A 114 4.26 2.98 -27.30
N VAL A 115 5.44 2.56 -27.73
CA VAL A 115 6.71 3.27 -27.51
C VAL A 115 7.42 3.50 -28.83
N ARG A 116 8.33 4.47 -28.87
CA ARG A 116 9.07 4.86 -30.06
C ARG A 116 10.55 4.59 -29.89
N ALA A 117 11.19 3.98 -30.88
CA ALA A 117 12.64 3.84 -30.94
C ALA A 117 13.31 5.14 -31.45
N GLU A 118 14.62 5.24 -31.29
CA GLU A 118 15.42 6.39 -31.76
C GLU A 118 15.33 6.57 -33.28
N ASP A 119 15.23 5.48 -34.06
CA ASP A 119 15.06 5.50 -35.51
C ASP A 119 13.64 5.89 -35.98
N GLY A 120 12.73 6.11 -35.03
CA GLY A 120 11.34 6.46 -35.28
C GLY A 120 10.39 5.28 -35.43
N SER A 121 10.86 4.05 -35.39
CA SER A 121 10.00 2.87 -35.41
C SER A 121 9.14 2.77 -34.14
N LEU A 122 7.93 2.17 -34.28
CA LEU A 122 6.95 2.03 -33.24
C LEU A 122 6.73 0.57 -32.89
N GLY A 123 6.70 0.25 -31.63
CA GLY A 123 6.39 -1.08 -31.10
C GLY A 123 5.69 -1.03 -29.76
N ALA A 124 5.38 -2.21 -29.23
CA ALA A 124 4.79 -2.33 -27.90
C ALA A 124 5.83 -2.10 -26.79
N LEU A 125 5.36 -1.63 -25.64
CA LEU A 125 6.16 -1.53 -24.44
C LEU A 125 6.79 -2.89 -24.09
N GLY A 126 8.10 -2.90 -23.91
CA GLY A 126 8.90 -4.11 -23.66
C GLY A 126 9.40 -4.83 -24.92
N GLU A 127 8.97 -4.43 -26.13
CA GLU A 127 9.41 -5.05 -27.40
C GLU A 127 10.42 -4.19 -28.17
N VAL A 128 10.49 -2.90 -27.86
CA VAL A 128 11.43 -1.96 -28.47
C VAL A 128 12.69 -1.88 -27.63
N ALA A 129 13.81 -2.22 -28.22
CA ALA A 129 15.11 -2.05 -27.59
C ALA A 129 15.45 -0.54 -27.53
N ASN A 130 15.90 -0.04 -26.37
CA ASN A 130 16.31 1.34 -26.15
C ASN A 130 15.28 2.40 -26.66
N PRO A 131 14.06 2.41 -26.08
CA PRO A 131 13.05 3.37 -26.50
C PRO A 131 13.42 4.79 -26.08
N VAL A 132 12.90 5.80 -26.81
CA VAL A 132 13.04 7.20 -26.40
C VAL A 132 12.15 7.48 -25.20
N ILE A 133 12.66 8.28 -24.24
CA ILE A 133 11.89 8.69 -23.05
C ILE A 133 11.54 10.17 -23.05
N ARG A 134 11.96 10.92 -24.09
CA ARG A 134 11.70 12.36 -24.24
C ARG A 134 11.18 12.66 -25.65
N GLY A 135 10.28 13.59 -25.74
CA GLY A 135 9.80 14.17 -26.98
C GLY A 135 8.30 14.18 -27.15
N THR A 136 7.88 15.08 -28.04
CA THR A 136 6.51 15.20 -28.53
C THR A 136 6.51 14.75 -29.99
N PHE A 137 5.53 13.97 -30.39
CA PHE A 137 5.47 13.36 -31.72
C PHE A 137 4.05 13.38 -32.27
N ALA A 138 3.94 13.37 -33.59
CA ALA A 138 2.70 13.12 -34.31
C ALA A 138 2.74 11.69 -34.87
N ILE A 139 1.90 10.79 -34.37
CA ILE A 139 1.82 9.40 -34.77
C ILE A 139 0.50 9.18 -35.46
N GLU A 140 0.52 8.93 -36.79
CA GLU A 140 -0.69 8.76 -37.62
C GLU A 140 -1.74 9.87 -37.40
N GLY A 141 -1.27 11.11 -37.19
CA GLY A 141 -2.12 12.27 -36.94
C GLY A 141 -2.56 12.47 -35.48
N ILE A 142 -2.11 11.60 -34.57
CA ILE A 142 -2.36 11.72 -33.13
C ILE A 142 -1.16 12.40 -32.48
N GLU A 143 -1.37 13.57 -31.88
CA GLU A 143 -0.34 14.25 -31.09
C GLU A 143 -0.12 13.53 -29.77
N VAL A 144 1.14 13.19 -29.49
CA VAL A 144 1.53 12.42 -28.30
C VAL A 144 2.81 12.99 -27.69
N ARG A 145 2.94 12.78 -26.40
CA ARG A 145 4.13 13.11 -25.61
C ARG A 145 4.54 11.91 -24.75
N THR A 146 5.82 11.75 -24.45
CA THR A 146 6.24 10.67 -23.55
C THR A 146 5.73 10.92 -22.12
N ALA A 147 5.42 9.84 -21.41
CA ALA A 147 5.01 9.93 -20.01
C ALA A 147 6.10 10.57 -19.13
N TYR A 148 7.38 10.41 -19.49
CA TYR A 148 8.47 11.05 -18.76
C TYR A 148 8.48 12.56 -18.93
N ASP A 149 8.19 13.09 -20.12
CA ASP A 149 8.10 14.55 -20.30
C ASP A 149 6.95 15.17 -19.50
N LEU A 150 5.85 14.44 -19.30
CA LEU A 150 4.78 14.86 -18.40
C LEU A 150 5.24 14.93 -16.94
N LEU A 151 6.03 13.95 -16.52
CA LEU A 151 6.64 13.97 -15.19
C LEU A 151 7.64 15.11 -15.04
N LEU A 152 8.49 15.34 -16.05
CA LEU A 152 9.47 16.43 -16.05
C LEU A 152 8.82 17.82 -15.97
N GLU A 153 7.70 18.02 -16.67
CA GLU A 153 6.91 19.25 -16.57
C GLU A 153 6.47 19.48 -15.13
N ARG A 154 5.91 18.48 -14.48
CA ARG A 154 5.52 18.56 -13.07
C ARG A 154 6.72 18.80 -12.14
N VAL A 155 7.81 18.07 -12.33
CA VAL A 155 9.03 18.20 -11.52
C VAL A 155 9.66 19.58 -11.68
N SER A 156 9.60 20.19 -12.86
CA SER A 156 10.18 21.52 -13.14
C SER A 156 9.55 22.66 -12.33
N GLU A 157 8.31 22.48 -11.90
CA GLU A 157 7.59 23.46 -11.04
C GLU A 157 8.11 23.49 -9.59
N TRP A 158 8.87 22.48 -9.19
CA TRP A 158 9.28 22.26 -7.81
C TRP A 158 10.80 22.41 -7.65
N THR A 159 11.27 23.68 -7.64
CA THR A 159 12.69 23.95 -7.36
C THR A 159 12.99 23.74 -5.88
N PRO A 160 14.26 23.44 -5.51
CA PRO A 160 14.67 23.34 -4.11
C PRO A 160 14.31 24.58 -3.29
N GLU A 161 14.42 25.77 -3.87
CA GLU A 161 14.09 27.04 -3.23
C GLU A 161 12.60 27.13 -2.89
N LYS A 162 11.72 26.83 -3.86
CA LYS A 162 10.27 26.81 -3.64
C LYS A 162 9.85 25.77 -2.62
N ALA A 163 10.43 24.56 -2.68
CA ALA A 163 10.11 23.52 -1.74
C ALA A 163 10.59 23.87 -0.33
N SER A 164 11.77 24.48 -0.19
CA SER A 164 12.31 24.94 1.09
C SER A 164 11.36 25.89 1.81
N GLU A 165 10.75 26.82 1.10
CA GLU A 165 9.74 27.75 1.65
C GLU A 165 8.46 27.04 2.14
N ILE A 166 8.14 25.89 1.55
CA ILE A 166 6.92 25.12 1.85
C ILE A 166 7.14 24.13 3.00
N CYS A 167 8.26 23.41 2.96
CA CYS A 167 8.52 22.29 3.86
C CYS A 167 9.45 22.62 5.04
N ASP A 168 9.95 23.85 5.13
CA ASP A 168 10.91 24.32 6.14
C ASP A 168 12.25 23.54 6.14
N VAL A 169 12.58 22.86 5.03
CA VAL A 169 13.85 22.14 4.86
C VAL A 169 14.83 23.02 4.09
N PRO A 170 16.05 23.25 4.57
CA PRO A 170 17.04 24.07 3.87
C PRO A 170 17.36 23.54 2.46
N VAL A 171 17.59 24.45 1.50
CA VAL A 171 17.91 24.11 0.10
C VAL A 171 19.09 23.15 0.00
N GLU A 172 20.13 23.38 0.80
CA GLU A 172 21.33 22.53 0.84
C GLU A 172 20.99 21.11 1.31
N THR A 173 20.11 20.98 2.28
CA THR A 173 19.65 19.68 2.78
C THR A 173 18.81 18.97 1.71
N ILE A 174 17.97 19.67 0.96
CA ILE A 174 17.21 19.08 -0.15
C ILE A 174 18.16 18.50 -1.21
N ARG A 175 19.23 19.25 -1.57
CA ARG A 175 20.26 18.77 -2.49
C ARG A 175 21.03 17.58 -1.92
N GLU A 176 21.42 17.64 -0.65
CA GLU A 176 22.08 16.51 0.03
C GLU A 176 21.22 15.27 0.00
N LEU A 177 19.94 15.36 0.31
CA LEU A 177 19.00 14.21 0.27
C LEU A 177 18.88 13.63 -1.13
N ALA A 178 18.82 14.47 -2.18
CA ALA A 178 18.79 14.02 -3.56
C ALA A 178 20.05 13.24 -3.95
N HIS A 179 21.23 13.71 -3.53
CA HIS A 179 22.49 13.00 -3.77
C HIS A 179 22.53 11.67 -2.97
N LEU A 180 22.11 11.68 -1.71
CA LEU A 180 22.09 10.48 -0.88
C LEU A 180 21.15 9.41 -1.44
N VAL A 181 19.97 9.77 -1.96
CA VAL A 181 19.04 8.79 -2.53
C VAL A 181 19.54 8.21 -3.86
N GLN A 182 20.43 8.89 -4.55
CA GLN A 182 21.06 8.44 -5.80
C GLN A 182 22.32 7.60 -5.54
N ASP A 183 23.00 7.83 -4.41
CA ASP A 183 24.29 7.20 -4.09
C ASP A 183 24.08 5.78 -3.55
N GLY A 184 24.50 4.79 -4.33
CA GLY A 184 24.48 3.38 -3.96
C GLY A 184 23.07 2.77 -3.88
N HIS A 185 22.94 1.77 -3.01
CA HIS A 185 21.69 1.07 -2.76
C HIS A 185 20.96 1.69 -1.56
N ASN A 186 19.70 2.03 -1.75
CA ASN A 186 18.90 2.70 -0.75
C ASN A 186 17.62 1.96 -0.40
N SER A 187 17.32 1.87 0.89
CA SER A 187 16.03 1.45 1.38
C SER A 187 15.23 2.69 1.81
N VAL A 188 14.16 3.01 1.09
CA VAL A 188 13.26 4.13 1.41
C VAL A 188 12.00 3.57 2.04
N ASN A 189 11.86 3.75 3.35
CA ASN A 189 10.77 3.23 4.15
C ASN A 189 9.79 4.35 4.48
N ILE A 190 8.61 4.29 3.88
CA ILE A 190 7.57 5.32 3.96
C ILE A 190 6.53 4.89 4.98
N GLY A 191 6.27 5.71 5.97
CA GLY A 191 5.30 5.42 7.04
C GLY A 191 3.88 5.82 6.71
N LEU A 192 2.93 5.26 7.45
CA LEU A 192 1.50 5.59 7.36
C LEU A 192 1.19 7.06 7.72
N GLY A 193 2.07 7.73 8.46
CA GLY A 193 1.89 9.15 8.79
C GLY A 193 1.72 10.03 7.54
N LEU A 194 2.34 9.65 6.42
CA LEU A 194 2.23 10.36 5.14
C LEU A 194 0.91 10.11 4.41
N ASP A 195 0.23 9.02 4.72
CA ASP A 195 -1.06 8.66 4.11
C ASP A 195 -2.25 9.33 4.82
N HIS A 196 -2.08 9.67 6.10
CA HIS A 196 -3.14 10.25 6.94
C HIS A 196 -3.31 11.77 6.76
N VAL A 197 -2.92 12.31 5.62
CA VAL A 197 -3.13 13.71 5.24
C VAL A 197 -3.94 13.80 3.95
N THR A 198 -4.57 14.95 3.70
CA THR A 198 -5.47 15.14 2.55
C THR A 198 -4.80 14.92 1.19
N ASN A 199 -3.50 15.11 1.10
CA ASN A 199 -2.69 14.92 -0.10
C ASN A 199 -1.81 13.66 -0.04
N GLY A 200 -2.13 12.69 0.83
CA GLY A 200 -1.33 11.48 1.06
C GLY A 200 -1.00 10.71 -0.21
N MET A 201 -1.98 10.44 -1.06
CA MET A 201 -1.76 9.75 -2.35
C MET A 201 -0.77 10.50 -3.26
N ALA A 202 -0.90 11.83 -3.35
CA ALA A 202 0.04 12.65 -4.14
C ALA A 202 1.44 12.64 -3.52
N THR A 203 1.54 12.65 -2.20
CA THR A 203 2.80 12.53 -1.46
C THR A 203 3.49 11.21 -1.76
N PHE A 204 2.80 10.07 -1.61
CA PHE A 204 3.35 8.76 -1.94
C PHE A 204 3.81 8.68 -3.39
N SER A 205 2.95 9.10 -4.34
CA SER A 205 3.29 9.11 -5.76
C SER A 205 4.53 9.96 -6.05
N SER A 206 4.69 11.08 -5.36
CA SER A 206 5.87 11.95 -5.51
C SER A 206 7.15 11.28 -5.01
N ILE A 207 7.11 10.65 -3.84
CA ILE A 207 8.27 9.94 -3.27
C ILE A 207 8.64 8.73 -4.15
N LEU A 208 7.66 7.93 -4.57
CA LEU A 208 7.91 6.80 -5.45
C LEU A 208 8.44 7.22 -6.82
N SER A 209 7.93 8.32 -7.39
CA SER A 209 8.43 8.89 -8.66
C SER A 209 9.87 9.37 -8.53
N MET A 210 10.22 10.02 -7.43
CA MET A 210 11.60 10.42 -7.12
C MET A 210 12.52 9.18 -7.03
N CYS A 211 12.06 8.11 -6.36
CA CYS A 211 12.82 6.85 -6.29
C CYS A 211 12.96 6.17 -7.67
N MET A 212 11.96 6.27 -8.54
CA MET A 212 12.06 5.78 -9.92
C MET A 212 13.10 6.57 -10.72
N ILE A 213 13.12 7.89 -10.59
CA ILE A 213 14.13 8.74 -11.24
C ILE A 213 15.55 8.38 -10.74
N ALA A 214 15.68 8.10 -9.44
CA ALA A 214 16.94 7.67 -8.83
C ALA A 214 17.31 6.19 -9.13
N GLY A 215 16.42 5.39 -9.73
CA GLY A 215 16.67 3.98 -10.06
C GLY A 215 16.72 3.06 -8.83
N GLN A 216 15.97 3.38 -7.77
CA GLN A 216 16.03 2.67 -6.48
C GLN A 216 15.09 1.45 -6.43
N TYR A 217 15.19 0.57 -7.46
CA TYR A 217 14.43 -0.69 -7.56
C TYR A 217 15.28 -1.77 -8.25
N GLY A 218 14.89 -3.02 -8.12
CA GLY A 218 15.45 -4.14 -8.88
C GLY A 218 16.74 -4.73 -8.35
N HIS A 219 17.27 -4.27 -7.22
CA HIS A 219 18.48 -4.77 -6.60
C HIS A 219 18.30 -5.08 -5.11
N PRO A 220 19.01 -6.05 -4.53
CA PRO A 220 19.01 -6.29 -3.10
C PRO A 220 19.34 -5.01 -2.32
N GLY A 221 18.53 -4.67 -1.33
CA GLY A 221 18.68 -3.45 -0.53
C GLY A 221 18.07 -2.20 -1.14
N ASN A 222 17.69 -2.21 -2.42
CA ASN A 222 16.94 -1.13 -3.03
C ASN A 222 15.45 -1.37 -2.84
N THR A 223 14.82 -0.60 -1.98
CA THR A 223 13.38 -0.64 -1.82
C THR A 223 12.84 0.77 -1.65
N ALA A 224 11.81 1.11 -2.38
CA ALA A 224 10.94 2.22 -2.04
C ALA A 224 9.56 1.61 -1.78
N LYS A 225 9.20 1.51 -0.52
CA LYS A 225 7.93 0.91 -0.11
C LYS A 225 7.26 1.76 0.96
N GLY A 226 5.95 1.87 0.86
CA GLY A 226 5.12 2.20 2.00
C GLY A 226 5.04 1.01 2.95
N MET A 227 4.43 1.19 4.11
CA MET A 227 4.06 0.10 5.00
C MET A 227 2.98 -0.76 4.31
N PHE A 228 3.33 -1.44 3.25
CA PHE A 228 2.46 -2.41 2.62
C PHE A 228 2.92 -3.81 2.93
N ARG A 229 1.96 -4.52 3.38
CA ARG A 229 1.80 -5.90 3.76
C ARG A 229 2.61 -6.83 2.89
N GLY A 230 3.16 -7.82 3.53
CA GLY A 230 3.87 -8.91 2.86
C GLY A 230 3.06 -9.49 1.71
N GLU A 231 3.73 -10.06 0.75
CA GLU A 231 3.11 -10.56 -0.49
C GLU A 231 2.12 -11.71 -0.27
N ILE A 232 2.15 -12.31 0.91
CA ILE A 232 1.17 -13.31 1.35
C ILE A 232 0.67 -12.86 2.71
N SER A 233 -0.45 -12.18 2.72
CA SER A 233 -1.25 -11.94 3.91
C SER A 233 -2.37 -12.96 3.94
N ILE A 234 -2.57 -13.64 5.06
CA ILE A 234 -3.73 -14.53 5.24
C ILE A 234 -5.01 -13.74 5.02
N GLY A 235 -5.08 -12.49 5.50
CA GLY A 235 -6.23 -11.63 5.32
C GLY A 235 -6.50 -11.21 3.87
N TRP A 236 -5.51 -11.37 2.97
CA TRP A 236 -5.62 -11.02 1.55
C TRP A 236 -5.54 -12.22 0.63
N MET A 237 -5.35 -13.42 1.17
CA MET A 237 -5.49 -14.60 0.34
C MET A 237 -6.88 -14.61 -0.27
N PRO A 238 -7.01 -14.81 -1.59
CA PRO A 238 -8.31 -14.88 -2.24
C PRO A 238 -9.00 -16.16 -1.76
N TYR A 239 -9.64 -16.04 -0.63
CA TYR A 239 -10.52 -17.09 -0.14
C TYR A 239 -11.71 -17.18 -1.07
N GLY A 240 -12.04 -18.37 -1.49
CA GLY A 240 -13.33 -18.63 -2.09
C GLY A 240 -14.50 -18.21 -1.17
N LEU A 241 -14.17 -17.93 0.09
CA LEU A 241 -15.06 -17.46 1.16
C LEU A 241 -15.12 -15.92 1.28
N ALA A 242 -14.09 -15.19 0.83
CA ALA A 242 -13.99 -13.74 1.05
C ALA A 242 -14.97 -12.89 0.23
N ASN A 243 -15.60 -13.48 -0.78
CA ASN A 243 -16.71 -12.89 -1.51
C ASN A 243 -17.82 -13.92 -1.64
N PRO A 244 -18.75 -13.96 -0.70
CA PRO A 244 -19.92 -14.79 -0.86
C PRO A 244 -20.55 -14.41 -2.20
N LYS A 245 -20.60 -15.37 -3.12
CA LYS A 245 -21.34 -15.25 -4.35
C LYS A 245 -22.76 -14.89 -3.97
N GLY A 246 -23.14 -13.63 -4.07
CA GLY A 246 -24.52 -13.30 -4.02
C GLY A 246 -25.03 -12.53 -2.82
N ALA A 247 -24.24 -11.75 -2.09
CA ALA A 247 -24.83 -10.62 -1.40
C ALA A 247 -25.13 -9.51 -2.44
N PRO A 248 -26.30 -9.55 -3.13
CA PRO A 248 -26.63 -8.54 -4.12
C PRO A 248 -26.70 -7.21 -3.41
N GLY A 249 -25.85 -6.26 -3.81
CA GLY A 249 -25.85 -4.92 -3.23
C GLY A 249 -24.91 -4.72 -2.04
N SER A 250 -24.05 -5.67 -1.68
CA SER A 250 -22.99 -5.40 -0.71
C SER A 250 -22.06 -4.29 -1.24
N GLN A 251 -21.75 -3.35 -0.37
CA GLN A 251 -20.88 -2.20 -0.69
C GLN A 251 -19.77 -2.16 0.36
N VAL A 252 -18.55 -1.93 -0.08
CA VAL A 252 -17.43 -1.66 0.82
C VAL A 252 -17.26 -0.16 0.94
N PHE A 253 -17.31 0.33 2.17
CA PHE A 253 -17.07 1.74 2.47
C PHE A 253 -15.75 1.88 3.20
N TYR A 254 -14.93 2.82 2.78
CA TYR A 254 -13.86 3.31 3.64
C TYR A 254 -14.44 4.16 4.77
N SER A 255 -13.90 4.08 5.99
CA SER A 255 -14.46 4.73 7.18
C SER A 255 -14.80 6.22 6.97
N PRO A 256 -13.96 7.06 6.35
CA PRO A 256 -14.33 8.46 6.07
C PRO A 256 -15.51 8.61 5.11
N ALA A 257 -15.60 7.71 4.12
CA ALA A 257 -16.73 7.72 3.18
C ALA A 257 -18.03 7.28 3.87
N LEU A 258 -17.97 6.32 4.79
CA LEU A 258 -19.13 5.86 5.55
C LEU A 258 -19.79 7.02 6.28
N LEU A 259 -19.04 7.85 7.00
CA LEU A 259 -19.58 8.98 7.73
C LEU A 259 -20.26 9.99 6.81
N ASN A 260 -19.65 10.32 5.67
CA ASN A 260 -20.24 11.20 4.66
C ASN A 260 -21.52 10.60 4.06
N CYS A 261 -21.52 9.30 3.77
CA CYS A 261 -22.69 8.59 3.25
C CYS A 261 -23.84 8.58 4.25
N MET A 262 -23.53 8.42 5.53
CA MET A 262 -24.55 8.44 6.59
C MET A 262 -25.20 9.81 6.75
N GLU A 263 -24.42 10.87 6.70
CA GLU A 263 -24.94 12.25 6.79
C GLU A 263 -25.76 12.62 5.56
N SER A 264 -25.33 12.27 4.37
CA SER A 264 -26.04 12.55 3.12
C SER A 264 -27.18 11.57 2.85
N LYS A 265 -27.18 10.40 3.51
CA LYS A 265 -28.04 9.25 3.23
C LYS A 265 -27.93 8.76 1.78
N LYS A 266 -26.74 8.94 1.19
CA LYS A 266 -26.45 8.56 -0.20
C LYS A 266 -25.06 7.93 -0.33
N TYR A 267 -24.96 7.01 -1.29
CA TYR A 267 -23.70 6.51 -1.80
C TYR A 267 -23.70 6.63 -3.33
N GLY A 268 -22.99 7.61 -3.85
CA GLY A 268 -23.18 8.05 -5.22
C GLY A 268 -24.62 8.53 -5.42
N ASP A 269 -25.29 8.00 -6.43
CA ASP A 269 -26.69 8.32 -6.75
C ASP A 269 -27.73 7.45 -6.01
N LYS A 270 -27.26 6.48 -5.20
CA LYS A 270 -28.13 5.55 -4.48
C LYS A 270 -28.47 6.07 -3.09
N ASP A 271 -29.75 6.00 -2.73
CA ASP A 271 -30.18 6.22 -1.36
C ASP A 271 -29.77 5.04 -0.49
N ILE A 272 -29.22 5.32 0.70
CA ILE A 272 -28.84 4.31 1.70
C ILE A 272 -29.47 4.65 3.05
N ASN A 273 -29.80 3.60 3.81
CA ASN A 273 -30.30 3.73 5.17
C ASN A 273 -29.70 2.60 6.03
N ILE A 274 -28.64 2.90 6.76
CA ILE A 274 -28.00 1.94 7.66
C ILE A 274 -28.74 2.01 8.99
N LYS A 275 -29.39 0.92 9.36
CA LYS A 275 -30.19 0.80 10.59
C LYS A 275 -29.45 0.06 11.69
N THR A 276 -28.60 -0.90 11.31
CA THR A 276 -27.83 -1.70 12.24
C THR A 276 -26.36 -1.57 11.93
N LEU A 277 -25.54 -1.40 12.96
CA LEU A 277 -24.09 -1.39 12.86
C LEU A 277 -23.53 -2.45 13.81
N TYR A 278 -22.72 -3.35 13.26
CA TYR A 278 -21.95 -4.32 14.02
C TYR A 278 -20.46 -3.94 13.91
N ILE A 279 -19.84 -3.66 15.05
CA ILE A 279 -18.41 -3.29 15.15
C ILE A 279 -17.70 -4.40 15.91
N TRP A 280 -16.61 -4.92 15.36
CA TRP A 280 -15.73 -5.85 16.06
C TRP A 280 -14.26 -5.47 15.83
N ASP A 281 -13.46 -5.71 16.87
CA ASP A 281 -12.01 -5.40 16.87
C ASP A 281 -11.69 -3.97 16.43
N HIS A 282 -12.57 -3.02 16.77
CA HIS A 282 -12.40 -1.64 16.34
C HIS A 282 -12.95 -0.62 17.36
N ASN A 283 -12.04 0.15 17.96
CA ASN A 283 -12.44 1.29 18.77
C ASN A 283 -12.66 2.55 17.91
N LEU A 284 -13.84 2.65 17.30
CA LEU A 284 -14.22 3.70 16.36
C LEU A 284 -13.90 5.12 16.89
N PHE A 285 -14.28 5.41 18.14
CA PHE A 285 -14.03 6.71 18.74
C PHE A 285 -12.56 7.00 19.07
N GLY A 286 -11.76 5.95 19.25
CA GLY A 286 -10.33 6.08 19.53
C GLY A 286 -9.48 6.19 18.27
N THR A 287 -9.96 5.66 17.15
CA THR A 287 -9.16 5.53 15.92
C THR A 287 -9.62 6.43 14.78
N GLN A 288 -10.89 6.87 14.78
CA GLN A 288 -11.44 7.68 13.69
C GLN A 288 -11.48 9.17 14.03
N VAL A 289 -11.19 10.00 13.04
CA VAL A 289 -11.35 11.46 13.17
C VAL A 289 -12.82 11.86 13.14
N GLY A 290 -13.18 12.97 13.79
CA GLY A 290 -14.55 13.50 13.75
C GLY A 290 -15.51 12.87 14.76
N GLY A 291 -15.05 12.59 15.98
CA GLY A 291 -15.82 11.93 17.04
C GLY A 291 -17.21 12.50 17.28
N VAL A 292 -17.41 13.83 17.17
CA VAL A 292 -18.73 14.46 17.28
C VAL A 292 -19.70 14.01 16.18
N ARG A 293 -19.20 13.89 14.95
CA ARG A 293 -19.99 13.40 13.80
C ARG A 293 -20.34 11.93 13.98
N TRP A 294 -19.38 11.12 14.42
CA TRP A 294 -19.60 9.70 14.72
C TRP A 294 -20.64 9.51 15.81
N ARG A 295 -20.58 10.30 16.88
CA ARG A 295 -21.57 10.25 17.95
C ARG A 295 -22.98 10.49 17.41
N LYS A 296 -23.17 11.55 16.65
CA LYS A 296 -24.46 11.87 16.04
C LYS A 296 -24.97 10.75 15.14
N PHE A 297 -24.07 10.15 14.36
CA PHE A 297 -24.39 9.01 13.53
C PHE A 297 -24.85 7.79 14.35
N LEU A 298 -24.13 7.44 15.42
CA LEU A 298 -24.48 6.31 16.27
C LEU A 298 -25.81 6.51 17.02
N GLU A 299 -26.18 7.75 17.29
CA GLU A 299 -27.50 8.10 17.86
C GLU A 299 -28.67 7.84 16.86
N ASP A 300 -28.36 7.85 15.54
CA ASP A 300 -29.35 7.63 14.48
C ASP A 300 -29.53 6.15 14.09
N VAL A 301 -28.64 5.23 14.45
CA VAL A 301 -28.80 3.79 14.17
C VAL A 301 -29.80 3.15 15.14
N GLU A 302 -30.60 2.20 14.63
CA GLU A 302 -31.61 1.50 15.42
C GLU A 302 -30.98 0.44 16.36
N LEU A 303 -29.80 -0.10 16.00
CA LEU A 303 -29.08 -1.11 16.78
C LEU A 303 -27.58 -0.98 16.56
N LEU A 304 -26.84 -0.80 17.65
CA LEU A 304 -25.36 -0.84 17.66
C LEU A 304 -24.89 -2.02 18.49
N VAL A 305 -24.20 -2.95 17.84
CA VAL A 305 -23.57 -4.11 18.46
C VAL A 305 -22.04 -3.91 18.40
N VAL A 306 -21.36 -4.06 19.52
CA VAL A 306 -19.88 -3.98 19.59
C VAL A 306 -19.33 -5.25 20.22
N ALA A 307 -18.44 -5.94 19.50
CA ALA A 307 -17.64 -7.04 20.01
C ALA A 307 -16.20 -6.56 20.24
N ASP A 308 -15.71 -6.69 21.47
CA ASP A 308 -14.37 -6.24 21.81
C ASP A 308 -13.83 -7.05 23.01
N VAL A 309 -12.51 -7.14 23.12
CA VAL A 309 -11.82 -7.84 24.23
C VAL A 309 -11.77 -7.00 25.51
N VAL A 310 -11.94 -5.69 25.37
CA VAL A 310 -11.96 -4.73 26.50
C VAL A 310 -13.05 -3.69 26.30
N SER A 311 -13.43 -3.05 27.40
CA SER A 311 -14.35 -1.92 27.33
C SER A 311 -13.63 -0.70 26.73
N THR A 312 -14.16 -0.20 25.63
CA THR A 312 -13.61 0.95 24.88
C THR A 312 -14.57 2.14 24.90
N SER A 313 -14.12 3.29 24.39
CA SER A 313 -15.01 4.44 24.21
C SER A 313 -16.18 4.13 23.28
N THR A 314 -16.02 3.18 22.35
CA THR A 314 -17.08 2.75 21.43
C THR A 314 -18.12 1.87 22.12
N THR A 315 -17.70 0.95 23.01
CA THR A 315 -18.63 0.09 23.74
C THR A 315 -19.58 0.88 24.66
N ASN A 316 -19.21 2.09 25.08
CA ASN A 316 -20.07 2.95 25.89
C ASN A 316 -21.33 3.44 25.16
N TYR A 317 -21.37 3.33 23.85
CA TYR A 317 -22.52 3.72 23.03
C TYR A 317 -23.31 2.53 22.50
N ALA A 318 -22.81 1.30 22.71
CA ALA A 318 -23.43 0.09 22.20
C ALA A 318 -24.75 -0.24 22.92
N ASP A 319 -25.74 -0.71 22.17
CA ASP A 319 -26.95 -1.32 22.71
C ASP A 319 -26.64 -2.73 23.21
N ILE A 320 -25.73 -3.43 22.53
CA ILE A 320 -25.27 -4.78 22.90
C ILE A 320 -23.75 -4.81 22.84
N VAL A 321 -23.12 -5.26 23.93
CA VAL A 321 -21.69 -5.55 23.99
C VAL A 321 -21.49 -7.06 24.06
N LEU A 322 -20.69 -7.60 23.14
CA LEU A 322 -20.31 -9.00 23.10
C LEU A 322 -18.84 -9.13 23.54
N PRO A 323 -18.56 -9.83 24.65
CA PRO A 323 -17.19 -10.04 25.09
C PRO A 323 -16.46 -11.01 24.15
N ALA A 324 -15.47 -10.50 23.41
CA ALA A 324 -14.63 -11.32 22.55
C ALA A 324 -13.45 -11.92 23.31
N CYS A 325 -12.97 -13.07 22.86
CA CYS A 325 -11.77 -13.70 23.37
C CYS A 325 -10.51 -12.93 22.99
N HIS A 326 -9.55 -12.89 23.92
CA HIS A 326 -8.19 -12.48 23.61
C HIS A 326 -7.48 -13.53 22.74
N TYR A 327 -6.50 -13.12 21.94
CA TYR A 327 -5.82 -14.05 21.02
C TYR A 327 -5.16 -15.27 21.69
N PHE A 328 -4.82 -15.21 22.98
CA PHE A 328 -4.38 -16.38 23.75
C PHE A 328 -5.48 -17.40 24.04
N GLU A 329 -6.73 -16.98 23.95
CA GLU A 329 -7.90 -17.80 24.24
C GLU A 329 -8.50 -18.45 22.98
N THR A 330 -7.90 -18.16 21.80
CA THR A 330 -8.37 -18.66 20.50
C THR A 330 -7.27 -19.42 19.78
N GLU A 331 -7.67 -20.29 18.87
CA GLU A 331 -6.78 -20.95 17.93
C GLU A 331 -7.02 -20.37 16.53
N THR A 332 -5.94 -19.94 15.85
CA THR A 332 -6.02 -19.40 14.50
C THR A 332 -4.66 -19.38 13.83
N ALA A 333 -4.60 -18.90 12.60
CA ALA A 333 -3.35 -18.57 11.92
C ALA A 333 -3.19 -17.05 11.79
N SER A 334 -1.97 -16.57 11.86
CA SER A 334 -1.61 -15.20 11.54
C SER A 334 -0.44 -15.17 10.57
N GLY A 335 -0.34 -14.17 9.75
CA GLY A 335 0.70 -14.09 8.69
C GLY A 335 0.59 -12.83 7.86
N ASP A 336 0.01 -11.78 8.43
CA ASP A 336 -0.04 -10.48 7.80
C ASP A 336 1.32 -9.79 7.92
N ASP A 337 1.75 -9.11 6.88
CA ASP A 337 2.99 -8.34 6.80
C ASP A 337 4.30 -9.12 7.04
N THR A 338 4.26 -10.45 7.03
CA THR A 338 5.44 -11.28 7.26
C THR A 338 5.67 -12.30 6.14
N ARG A 339 6.86 -12.90 6.14
CA ARG A 339 7.19 -14.03 5.28
C ARG A 339 6.71 -15.36 5.86
N TYR A 340 6.15 -15.33 7.05
CA TYR A 340 5.73 -16.51 7.78
C TYR A 340 4.24 -16.52 7.99
N VAL A 341 3.68 -17.71 7.96
CA VAL A 341 2.35 -18.00 8.53
C VAL A 341 2.59 -18.69 9.86
N PHE A 342 2.04 -18.13 10.91
CA PHE A 342 2.20 -18.63 12.27
C PHE A 342 0.94 -19.33 12.75
N HIS A 343 1.14 -20.40 13.51
CA HIS A 343 0.09 -21.00 14.33
C HIS A 343 -0.08 -20.18 15.61
N ASN A 344 -1.23 -19.59 15.79
CA ASN A 344 -1.62 -19.03 17.08
C ASN A 344 -2.37 -20.10 17.87
N ALA A 345 -1.62 -20.89 18.65
CA ALA A 345 -2.18 -21.95 19.47
C ALA A 345 -2.92 -21.37 20.69
N LYS A 346 -4.13 -21.87 20.94
CA LYS A 346 -4.88 -21.55 22.15
C LYS A 346 -4.05 -21.91 23.39
N SER A 347 -3.78 -20.93 24.24
CA SER A 347 -2.91 -21.06 25.43
C SER A 347 -3.66 -20.87 26.74
N ALA A 348 -4.88 -20.37 26.71
CA ALA A 348 -5.73 -20.14 27.86
C ALA A 348 -7.20 -20.48 27.54
N GLU A 349 -7.97 -20.80 28.55
CA GLU A 349 -9.43 -20.93 28.40
C GLU A 349 -10.07 -19.54 28.39
N PRO A 350 -11.15 -19.35 27.59
CA PRO A 350 -11.91 -18.10 27.58
C PRO A 350 -12.36 -17.70 28.96
N LEU A 351 -12.21 -16.42 29.29
CA LEU A 351 -12.65 -15.88 30.57
C LEU A 351 -14.13 -15.51 30.53
N TYR A 352 -14.86 -15.89 31.56
CA TYR A 352 -16.27 -15.57 31.76
C TYR A 352 -17.16 -15.99 30.58
N GLU A 353 -17.88 -15.06 29.96
CA GLU A 353 -18.76 -15.30 28.84
C GLU A 353 -18.11 -15.02 27.48
N SER A 354 -16.80 -14.71 27.45
CA SER A 354 -16.11 -14.40 26.20
C SER A 354 -16.14 -15.59 25.24
N LYS A 355 -16.27 -15.26 23.96
CA LYS A 355 -16.27 -16.23 22.86
C LYS A 355 -15.35 -15.74 21.75
N SER A 356 -14.78 -16.67 21.01
CA SER A 356 -14.02 -16.32 19.82
C SER A 356 -14.92 -15.64 18.79
N ASP A 357 -14.36 -14.77 17.94
CA ASP A 357 -15.12 -14.19 16.85
C ASP A 357 -15.74 -15.25 15.95
N PHE A 358 -15.01 -16.35 15.72
CA PHE A 358 -15.53 -17.51 15.02
C PHE A 358 -16.83 -18.04 15.66
N ASP A 359 -16.84 -18.28 16.98
CA ASP A 359 -18.01 -18.77 17.69
C ASP A 359 -19.16 -17.77 17.69
N ILE A 360 -18.85 -16.46 17.86
CA ILE A 360 -19.86 -15.40 17.81
C ILE A 360 -20.56 -15.39 16.44
N PHE A 361 -19.78 -15.38 15.36
CA PHE A 361 -20.35 -15.39 14.01
C PHE A 361 -21.08 -16.69 13.69
N LYS A 362 -20.54 -17.85 14.11
CA LYS A 362 -21.23 -19.13 13.97
C LYS A 362 -22.61 -19.10 14.59
N MET A 363 -22.71 -18.67 15.86
CA MET A 363 -23.99 -18.55 16.57
C MET A 363 -24.96 -17.57 15.87
N LEU A 364 -24.45 -16.48 15.29
CA LEU A 364 -25.25 -15.55 14.52
C LEU A 364 -25.77 -16.18 13.22
N PHE A 365 -24.91 -16.89 12.49
CA PHE A 365 -25.29 -17.54 11.23
C PHE A 365 -26.32 -18.66 11.46
N GLU A 366 -26.17 -19.46 12.49
CA GLU A 366 -27.16 -20.45 12.90
C GLU A 366 -28.53 -19.79 13.18
N LYS A 367 -28.55 -18.65 13.91
CA LYS A 367 -29.77 -17.92 14.23
C LYS A 367 -30.40 -17.24 13.02
N MET A 368 -29.61 -16.89 12.02
CA MET A 368 -30.05 -16.24 10.77
C MET A 368 -30.32 -17.26 9.66
N ASP A 369 -30.15 -18.56 9.90
CA ASP A 369 -30.27 -19.63 8.91
C ASP A 369 -29.35 -19.48 7.69
N LEU A 370 -28.12 -19.00 7.93
CA LEU A 370 -27.08 -18.81 6.92
C LEU A 370 -26.17 -20.03 6.82
N GLN A 371 -26.65 -21.11 6.24
CA GLN A 371 -25.98 -22.42 6.19
C GLN A 371 -24.69 -22.42 5.33
N GLU A 372 -24.51 -21.45 4.44
CA GLU A 372 -23.33 -21.35 3.57
C GLU A 372 -22.02 -21.10 4.36
N TYR A 373 -22.12 -20.67 5.61
CA TYR A 373 -21.00 -20.35 6.51
C TYR A 373 -20.97 -21.24 7.75
N ASP A 374 -21.69 -22.35 7.74
CA ASP A 374 -21.77 -23.29 8.85
C ASP A 374 -20.54 -24.21 8.86
N PHE A 375 -19.40 -23.68 9.30
CA PHE A 375 -18.23 -24.48 9.61
C PHE A 375 -18.39 -25.12 10.98
N LYS A 376 -18.08 -26.40 11.07
CA LYS A 376 -18.20 -27.19 12.32
C LYS A 376 -17.30 -26.58 13.40
N ASP A 377 -16.05 -26.29 13.06
CA ASP A 377 -15.02 -25.82 13.97
C ASP A 377 -13.96 -24.98 13.21
N ILE A 378 -13.00 -24.47 13.96
CA ILE A 378 -11.92 -23.65 13.40
C ILE A 378 -11.02 -24.43 12.44
N ASP A 379 -10.85 -25.74 12.64
CA ASP A 379 -10.05 -26.58 11.75
C ASP A 379 -10.69 -26.66 10.36
N GLU A 380 -12.00 -26.81 10.29
CA GLU A 380 -12.71 -26.82 9.00
C GLU A 380 -12.61 -25.47 8.30
N LEU A 381 -12.78 -24.36 9.04
CA LEU A 381 -12.60 -23.02 8.49
C LEU A 381 -11.16 -22.83 7.96
N MET A 382 -10.14 -23.15 8.75
CA MET A 382 -8.75 -22.97 8.34
C MET A 382 -8.37 -23.86 7.16
N ASN A 383 -8.87 -25.09 7.08
CA ASN A 383 -8.69 -25.93 5.91
C ASN A 383 -9.32 -25.31 4.66
N ALA A 384 -10.51 -24.72 4.77
CA ALA A 384 -11.12 -24.00 3.66
C ALA A 384 -10.34 -22.74 3.27
N VAL A 385 -9.79 -22.02 4.25
CA VAL A 385 -8.93 -20.86 4.07
C VAL A 385 -7.68 -21.22 3.25
N PHE A 386 -7.02 -22.32 3.56
CA PHE A 386 -5.81 -22.75 2.86
C PHE A 386 -6.09 -23.56 1.58
N ASP A 387 -7.33 -23.89 1.25
CA ASP A 387 -7.69 -24.57 0.01
C ASP A 387 -7.77 -23.59 -1.18
N ASN A 388 -6.65 -22.99 -1.53
CA ASN A 388 -6.54 -22.06 -2.65
C ASN A 388 -5.26 -22.30 -3.47
N PRO A 389 -5.18 -21.83 -4.74
CA PRO A 389 -4.03 -22.08 -5.61
C PRO A 389 -2.69 -21.56 -5.05
N THR A 390 -2.70 -20.42 -4.35
CA THR A 390 -1.48 -19.81 -3.79
C THR A 390 -0.94 -20.69 -2.66
N ALA A 391 -1.78 -21.07 -1.72
CA ALA A 391 -1.39 -21.97 -0.64
C ALA A 391 -0.90 -23.34 -1.15
N LYS A 392 -1.61 -23.92 -2.13
CA LYS A 392 -1.22 -25.18 -2.77
C LYS A 392 0.15 -25.12 -3.44
N LYS A 393 0.46 -24.00 -4.11
CA LYS A 393 1.75 -23.80 -4.79
C LYS A 393 2.95 -23.91 -3.85
N ILE A 394 2.80 -23.50 -2.59
CA ILE A 394 3.84 -23.50 -1.57
C ILE A 394 3.63 -24.60 -0.51
N ASN A 395 2.72 -25.54 -0.76
CA ASN A 395 2.36 -26.60 0.17
C ASN A 395 1.99 -26.06 1.56
N LEU A 396 1.27 -24.95 1.62
CA LEU A 396 0.76 -24.36 2.87
C LEU A 396 -0.58 -24.99 3.20
N THR A 397 -0.62 -25.76 4.30
CA THR A 397 -1.82 -26.40 4.81
C THR A 397 -1.99 -26.09 6.29
N TRP A 398 -3.22 -26.18 6.80
CA TRP A 398 -3.49 -25.96 8.21
C TRP A 398 -2.75 -26.94 9.12
N ASP A 399 -2.72 -28.21 8.74
CA ASP A 399 -1.99 -29.24 9.50
C ASP A 399 -0.49 -28.92 9.56
N ARG A 400 0.10 -28.51 8.46
CA ARG A 400 1.52 -28.10 8.41
C ARG A 400 1.80 -26.89 9.30
N VAL A 401 0.91 -25.89 9.30
CA VAL A 401 1.05 -24.69 10.15
C VAL A 401 0.98 -25.08 11.63
N LYS A 402 0.08 -25.99 12.00
CA LYS A 402 -0.01 -26.50 13.38
C LYS A 402 1.24 -27.31 13.78
N GLU A 403 1.74 -28.16 12.90
CA GLU A 403 2.88 -29.04 13.16
C GLU A 403 4.20 -28.27 13.28
N GLU A 404 4.46 -27.35 12.34
CA GLU A 404 5.72 -26.57 12.30
C GLU A 404 5.67 -25.32 13.21
N GLY A 405 4.49 -24.89 13.66
CA GLY A 405 4.29 -23.65 14.44
C GLY A 405 4.46 -22.38 13.62
N SER A 406 5.31 -22.41 12.61
CA SER A 406 5.46 -21.34 11.61
C SER A 406 5.94 -21.92 10.29
N VAL A 407 5.35 -21.45 9.20
CA VAL A 407 5.72 -21.87 7.83
C VAL A 407 6.24 -20.68 7.07
N LEU A 408 7.48 -20.79 6.55
CA LEU A 408 8.03 -19.79 5.63
C LEU A 408 7.32 -19.89 4.27
N THR A 409 6.79 -18.79 3.79
CA THR A 409 5.97 -18.76 2.57
C THR A 409 6.78 -18.53 1.30
N PHE A 410 7.98 -17.97 1.43
CA PHE A 410 8.95 -17.83 0.33
C PHE A 410 10.36 -17.62 0.90
N GLU A 411 11.38 -18.06 0.15
CA GLU A 411 12.77 -17.90 0.57
C GLU A 411 13.21 -16.43 0.52
N PRO A 412 13.95 -15.96 1.55
CA PRO A 412 14.31 -14.54 1.68
C PRO A 412 15.19 -14.01 0.54
N ASP A 413 16.07 -14.85 0.01
CA ASP A 413 17.10 -14.44 -0.95
C ASP A 413 16.61 -14.44 -2.40
N ASP A 414 15.41 -14.96 -2.66
CA ASP A 414 14.88 -15.16 -4.02
C ASP A 414 14.04 -13.99 -4.52
N ARG A 415 13.84 -12.93 -3.70
CA ARG A 415 12.89 -11.89 -4.03
C ARG A 415 13.44 -10.49 -3.89
N VAL A 416 13.74 -9.92 -5.06
CA VAL A 416 13.97 -8.49 -5.24
C VAL A 416 12.84 -7.95 -6.11
N MET A 417 12.11 -6.95 -5.63
CA MET A 417 11.03 -6.33 -6.41
C MET A 417 11.60 -5.79 -7.72
N GLY A 418 11.06 -6.26 -8.84
CA GLY A 418 11.49 -5.84 -10.17
C GLY A 418 12.77 -6.51 -10.70
N GLN A 419 13.32 -7.51 -10.01
CA GLN A 419 14.50 -8.23 -10.49
C GLN A 419 14.30 -8.87 -11.88
N GLU A 420 13.07 -9.29 -12.19
CA GLU A 420 12.70 -9.85 -13.49
C GLU A 420 12.21 -8.79 -14.50
N GLY A 421 12.31 -7.49 -14.15
CA GLY A 421 11.80 -6.38 -14.98
C GLY A 421 10.29 -6.37 -15.12
N THR A 422 9.56 -7.08 -14.25
CA THR A 422 8.10 -7.16 -14.23
C THR A 422 7.55 -6.69 -12.88
N TYR A 423 6.46 -5.93 -12.94
CA TYR A 423 5.81 -5.34 -11.78
C TYR A 423 4.31 -5.63 -11.81
N GLY A 424 3.67 -5.75 -10.66
CA GLY A 424 2.23 -6.03 -10.53
C GLY A 424 1.33 -4.83 -10.88
N THR A 425 1.59 -4.18 -11.99
CA THR A 425 0.84 -3.03 -12.51
C THR A 425 0.15 -3.38 -13.83
N PRO A 426 -0.85 -2.60 -14.28
CA PRO A 426 -1.53 -2.85 -15.55
C PRO A 426 -0.59 -2.90 -16.77
N THR A 427 0.52 -2.16 -16.73
CA THR A 427 1.51 -2.14 -17.83
C THR A 427 2.63 -3.16 -17.65
N GLY A 428 2.71 -3.82 -16.50
CA GLY A 428 3.85 -4.65 -16.10
C GLY A 428 5.13 -3.84 -15.80
N ARG A 429 5.03 -2.52 -15.69
CA ARG A 429 6.12 -1.57 -15.41
C ARG A 429 5.79 -0.67 -14.22
N LEU A 430 6.79 -0.08 -13.58
CA LEU A 430 6.56 0.95 -12.57
C LEU A 430 5.86 2.17 -13.20
N GLN A 431 4.81 2.67 -12.52
CA GLN A 431 3.95 3.71 -13.06
C GLN A 431 4.00 4.97 -12.19
N PHE A 432 4.47 6.06 -12.76
CA PHE A 432 4.34 7.42 -12.22
C PHE A 432 3.29 8.24 -12.99
N TYR A 433 2.73 7.68 -14.05
CA TYR A 433 1.60 8.21 -14.79
C TYR A 433 0.48 7.19 -14.83
N GLN A 434 -0.74 7.63 -14.55
CA GLN A 434 -1.96 6.81 -14.58
C GLN A 434 -3.00 7.50 -15.45
N GLU A 435 -3.57 6.74 -16.39
CA GLU A 435 -4.61 7.19 -17.34
C GLU A 435 -6.03 7.09 -16.78
#